data_65c268094fbf20420240f1e5de154551
#
_entry.id   65c268094fbf20420240f1e5de154551
#
_cell.length_a   1.000
_cell.length_b   1.000
_cell.length_c   1.000
_cell.angle_alpha   90.00
_cell.angle_beta   90.00
_cell.angle_gamma   90.00
#
_symmetry.space_group_name_H-M   'P 1'
#
loop_
_entity.id
_entity.type
_entity.pdbx_description
1 polymer ?
#
loop_
_entity_poly.entity_id
_entity_poly.type
_entity_poly.pdbx_seq_one_letter_code
_entity_poly.pdbx_strand_id
1 'polypeptide(L)'
;LVEGETLADQIRKGPISVAESLKLALQIAEALEAAHEKGVIHRDLKPANIKVTPDGKVKVLDFGLAKAFAGESEVNLSNSPNLSDAATQQGVILGTAAYMSPEQAKGRTVDKRADIWAFGVVLFEMLTGRQLFTGETVSETLAAVLMREPNFSMLPPNLHSRIRFLLERCLEKDPKNRYHDISDVR
;
A
#
# COMPACT_ATOMS: atom_id res chain seq x y z
N LEU A 1 -0.35 14.90 18.01
CA LEU A 1 0.04 13.47 17.93
C LEU A 1 -1.24 12.66 17.78
N VAL A 2 -1.33 11.81 16.76
CA VAL A 2 -2.47 10.87 16.63
C VAL A 2 -2.18 9.69 17.53
N GLU A 3 -3.04 9.45 18.53
CA GLU A 3 -2.96 8.29 19.40
C GLU A 3 -3.30 7.01 18.62
N GLY A 4 -2.78 5.89 19.09
CA GLY A 4 -3.02 4.57 18.51
C GLY A 4 -1.77 3.90 17.97
N GLU A 5 -1.89 2.59 17.80
CA GLU A 5 -0.85 1.73 17.21
C GLU A 5 -0.91 1.78 15.69
N THR A 6 0.24 1.63 15.02
CA THR A 6 0.21 1.50 13.57
C THR A 6 -0.34 0.13 13.15
N LEU A 7 -0.95 0.09 11.96
CA LEU A 7 -1.40 -1.17 11.38
C LEU A 7 -0.21 -2.13 11.16
N ALA A 8 0.97 -1.59 10.87
CA ALA A 8 2.20 -2.37 10.77
C ALA A 8 2.57 -3.07 12.08
N ASP A 9 2.39 -2.39 13.23
CA ASP A 9 2.64 -2.99 14.53
C ASP A 9 1.63 -4.11 14.86
N GLN A 10 0.37 -3.93 14.45
CA GLN A 10 -0.66 -4.97 14.61
C GLN A 10 -0.36 -6.19 13.75
N ILE A 11 -0.03 -6.02 12.47
CA ILE A 11 0.30 -7.11 11.54
C ILE A 11 1.56 -7.86 12.00
N ARG A 12 2.53 -7.18 12.61
CA ARG A 12 3.74 -7.81 13.15
C ARG A 12 3.44 -8.84 14.26
N LYS A 13 2.31 -8.70 14.94
CA LYS A 13 1.83 -9.67 15.96
C LYS A 13 1.20 -10.92 15.34
N GLY A 14 0.90 -10.90 14.04
CA GLY A 14 0.29 -11.96 13.26
C GLY A 14 -0.83 -11.47 12.34
N PRO A 15 -1.42 -12.36 11.54
CA PRO A 15 -2.53 -12.01 10.67
C PRO A 15 -3.73 -11.51 11.48
N ILE A 16 -4.41 -10.49 10.95
CA ILE A 16 -5.62 -9.93 11.54
C ILE A 16 -6.81 -10.81 11.12
N SER A 17 -7.77 -11.04 12.01
CA SER A 17 -8.96 -11.82 11.67
C SER A 17 -9.68 -11.21 10.45
N VAL A 18 -10.34 -12.06 9.65
CA VAL A 18 -11.07 -11.61 8.45
C VAL A 18 -12.08 -10.50 8.81
N ALA A 19 -12.85 -10.68 9.89
CA ALA A 19 -13.86 -9.72 10.30
C ALA A 19 -13.25 -8.35 10.65
N GLU A 20 -12.15 -8.33 11.41
CA GLU A 20 -11.47 -7.09 11.77
C GLU A 20 -10.75 -6.48 10.57
N SER A 21 -10.11 -7.30 9.71
CA SER A 21 -9.48 -6.82 8.47
C SER A 21 -10.49 -6.09 7.57
N LEU A 22 -11.69 -6.61 7.42
CA LEU A 22 -12.74 -5.99 6.60
C LEU A 22 -13.26 -4.69 7.23
N LYS A 23 -13.41 -4.66 8.56
CA LYS A 23 -13.82 -3.45 9.27
C LYS A 23 -12.79 -2.32 9.14
N LEU A 24 -11.49 -2.66 9.24
CA LEU A 24 -10.41 -1.69 9.04
C LEU A 24 -10.31 -1.27 7.57
N ALA A 25 -10.43 -2.22 6.63
CA ALA A 25 -10.40 -1.96 5.21
C ALA A 25 -11.50 -1.00 4.76
N LEU A 26 -12.72 -1.16 5.29
CA LEU A 26 -13.84 -0.24 5.02
C LEU A 26 -13.47 1.20 5.41
N GLN A 27 -12.94 1.40 6.61
CA GLN A 27 -12.54 2.73 7.08
C GLN A 27 -11.36 3.32 6.28
N ILE A 28 -10.42 2.47 5.83
CA ILE A 28 -9.32 2.91 4.95
C ILE A 28 -9.89 3.37 3.61
N ALA A 29 -10.83 2.62 3.04
CA ALA A 29 -11.48 2.97 1.78
C ALA A 29 -12.25 4.29 1.88
N GLU A 30 -13.01 4.50 2.97
CA GLU A 30 -13.72 5.76 3.24
C GLU A 30 -12.77 6.96 3.36
N ALA A 31 -11.62 6.78 4.02
CA ALA A 31 -10.62 7.84 4.14
C ALA A 31 -9.97 8.19 2.77
N LEU A 32 -9.69 7.18 1.95
CA LEU A 32 -9.18 7.38 0.59
C LEU A 32 -10.21 8.05 -0.31
N GLU A 33 -11.49 7.63 -0.23
CA GLU A 33 -12.59 8.21 -1.00
C GLU A 33 -12.71 9.72 -0.72
N ALA A 34 -12.78 10.08 0.57
CA ALA A 34 -12.86 11.48 0.99
C ALA A 34 -11.67 12.34 0.52
N ALA A 35 -10.48 11.75 0.37
CA ALA A 35 -9.31 12.41 -0.20
C ALA A 35 -9.40 12.54 -1.72
N HIS A 36 -9.81 11.46 -2.41
CA HIS A 36 -9.95 11.41 -3.86
C HIS A 36 -11.01 12.40 -4.38
N GLU A 37 -12.13 12.58 -3.66
CA GLU A 37 -13.14 13.59 -3.94
C GLU A 37 -12.58 15.02 -3.94
N LYS A 38 -11.53 15.26 -3.13
CA LYS A 38 -10.81 16.55 -3.06
C LYS A 38 -9.63 16.62 -4.04
N GLY A 39 -9.49 15.64 -4.93
CA GLY A 39 -8.38 15.56 -5.87
C GLY A 39 -7.03 15.21 -5.23
N VAL A 40 -7.03 14.70 -3.99
CA VAL A 40 -5.82 14.30 -3.27
C VAL A 40 -5.61 12.80 -3.43
N ILE A 41 -4.46 12.40 -3.98
CA ILE A 41 -4.01 11.01 -4.11
C ILE A 41 -2.96 10.79 -3.04
N HIS A 42 -3.06 9.68 -2.31
CA HIS A 42 -2.14 9.36 -1.20
C HIS A 42 -0.73 9.02 -1.68
N ARG A 43 -0.61 8.11 -2.65
CA ARG A 43 0.63 7.67 -3.32
C ARG A 43 1.62 6.87 -2.47
N ASP A 44 1.48 6.84 -1.16
CA ASP A 44 2.36 6.12 -0.21
C ASP A 44 1.52 5.39 0.87
N LEU A 45 0.39 4.79 0.47
CA LEU A 45 -0.42 4.01 1.39
C LEU A 45 0.33 2.72 1.77
N LYS A 46 0.53 2.53 3.08
CA LYS A 46 1.20 1.36 3.65
C LYS A 46 0.78 1.21 5.12
N PRO A 47 0.92 0.02 5.74
CA PRO A 47 0.51 -0.20 7.13
C PRO A 47 1.15 0.77 8.14
N ALA A 48 2.38 1.24 7.89
CA ALA A 48 3.05 2.22 8.76
C ALA A 48 2.37 3.60 8.76
N ASN A 49 1.66 3.96 7.67
CA ASN A 49 0.92 5.22 7.51
C ASN A 49 -0.57 5.10 7.92
N ILE A 50 -0.95 3.98 8.52
CA ILE A 50 -2.31 3.74 9.00
C ILE A 50 -2.24 3.52 10.50
N LYS A 51 -2.94 4.34 11.27
CA LYS A 51 -3.09 4.17 12.72
C LYS A 51 -4.49 3.68 13.06
N VAL A 52 -4.54 2.81 14.06
CA VAL A 52 -5.79 2.35 14.66
C VAL A 52 -5.84 2.85 16.10
N THR A 53 -6.81 3.69 16.38
CA THR A 53 -7.00 4.26 17.73
C THR A 53 -7.57 3.21 18.69
N PRO A 54 -7.46 3.40 20.03
CA PRO A 54 -7.99 2.44 21.00
C PRO A 54 -9.49 2.17 20.87
N ASP A 55 -10.27 3.12 20.33
CA ASP A 55 -11.70 2.97 20.02
C ASP A 55 -11.97 2.33 18.64
N GLY A 56 -10.91 1.82 17.97
CA GLY A 56 -11.02 1.08 16.72
C GLY A 56 -11.23 1.94 15.47
N LYS A 57 -10.93 3.25 15.54
CA LYS A 57 -11.00 4.15 14.39
C LYS A 57 -9.69 4.18 13.61
N VAL A 58 -9.79 4.15 12.29
CA VAL A 58 -8.66 4.29 11.39
C VAL A 58 -8.33 5.75 11.15
N LYS A 59 -7.04 6.07 11.14
CA LYS A 59 -6.47 7.34 10.71
C LYS A 59 -5.39 7.06 9.68
N VAL A 60 -5.64 7.48 8.44
CA VAL A 60 -4.64 7.44 7.37
C VAL A 60 -3.80 8.71 7.45
N LEU A 61 -2.49 8.56 7.50
CA LEU A 61 -1.51 9.64 7.72
C LEU A 61 -0.74 9.93 6.43
N ASP A 62 -0.11 11.10 6.38
CA ASP A 62 0.87 11.49 5.37
C ASP A 62 0.34 11.50 3.92
N PHE A 63 -0.89 12.00 3.73
CA PHE A 63 -1.44 12.25 2.40
C PHE A 63 -0.58 13.22 1.59
N GLY A 64 -0.17 12.80 0.40
CA GLY A 64 0.39 13.67 -0.63
C GLY A 64 1.80 14.22 -0.39
N LEU A 65 2.52 13.79 0.67
CA LEU A 65 3.93 14.20 0.88
C LEU A 65 4.83 13.81 -0.30
N ALA A 66 4.50 12.74 -1.01
CA ALA A 66 5.21 12.35 -2.25
C ALA A 66 5.11 13.37 -3.39
N LYS A 67 4.17 14.33 -3.34
CA LYS A 67 4.06 15.41 -4.35
C LYS A 67 5.21 16.43 -4.26
N ALA A 68 5.76 16.64 -3.06
CA ALA A 68 6.88 17.56 -2.85
C ALA A 68 8.21 17.04 -3.43
N PHE A 69 8.32 15.71 -3.61
CA PHE A 69 9.52 15.09 -4.16
C PHE A 69 9.40 14.75 -5.66
N ALA A 70 8.21 14.83 -6.26
CA ALA A 70 7.97 14.56 -7.68
C ALA A 70 7.86 15.84 -8.54
N GLY A 71 7.82 17.01 -7.92
CA GLY A 71 7.94 18.31 -8.59
C GLY A 71 9.38 18.77 -8.46
N GLU A 72 10.14 18.74 -9.57
CA GLU A 72 11.51 19.22 -9.70
C GLU A 72 12.60 18.33 -9.06
N SER A 73 12.80 17.16 -9.60
CA SER A 73 14.15 16.60 -9.83
C SER A 73 13.98 15.22 -10.43
N GLU A 74 14.42 15.02 -11.66
CA GLU A 74 14.95 13.73 -12.10
C GLU A 74 15.93 13.28 -11.00
N VAL A 75 15.53 12.29 -10.22
CA VAL A 75 16.46 11.66 -9.28
C VAL A 75 17.49 10.93 -10.12
N ASN A 76 18.56 11.65 -10.49
CA ASN A 76 19.80 11.06 -10.94
C ASN A 76 20.34 10.21 -9.79
N LEU A 77 20.09 8.91 -9.84
CA LEU A 77 20.62 7.90 -8.92
C LEU A 77 22.17 7.81 -8.92
N SER A 78 22.84 8.70 -9.65
CA SER A 78 24.29 8.65 -9.87
C SER A 78 25.12 9.54 -8.95
N ASN A 79 24.54 10.47 -8.19
CA ASN A 79 25.31 11.42 -7.38
C ASN A 79 24.68 11.67 -6.01
N SER A 80 24.89 10.80 -5.05
CA SER A 80 24.72 11.11 -3.62
C SER A 80 25.97 10.73 -2.83
N PRO A 81 26.70 11.70 -2.29
CA PRO A 81 27.78 11.44 -1.36
C PRO A 81 27.24 11.49 0.07
N ASN A 82 27.02 10.36 0.72
CA ASN A 82 27.21 10.13 2.16
C ASN A 82 26.59 8.77 2.55
N LEU A 83 27.45 7.79 2.82
CA LEU A 83 27.09 6.41 3.14
C LEU A 83 26.40 6.22 4.51
N SER A 84 26.39 7.20 5.40
CA SER A 84 25.79 7.06 6.74
C SER A 84 24.28 7.30 6.81
N ASP A 85 23.71 8.12 5.91
CA ASP A 85 22.27 8.34 5.80
C ASP A 85 21.57 7.33 4.90
N ALA A 86 22.34 6.62 4.06
CA ALA A 86 21.85 5.67 3.07
C ALA A 86 21.18 4.44 3.69
N ALA A 87 21.64 3.96 4.84
CA ALA A 87 21.09 2.74 5.46
C ALA A 87 19.68 2.97 6.04
N THR A 88 19.41 4.13 6.63
CA THR A 88 18.09 4.49 7.15
C THR A 88 17.12 4.82 6.00
N GLN A 89 17.61 5.51 4.96
CA GLN A 89 16.84 5.77 3.75
C GLN A 89 16.56 4.49 2.95
N GLN A 90 17.51 3.56 2.84
CA GLN A 90 17.31 2.27 2.17
C GLN A 90 16.24 1.42 2.87
N GLY A 91 16.20 1.37 4.20
CA GLY A 91 15.17 0.64 4.95
C GLY A 91 13.77 1.24 4.76
N VAL A 92 13.64 2.56 4.74
CA VAL A 92 12.37 3.27 4.48
C VAL A 92 11.92 3.08 3.03
N ILE A 93 12.85 3.17 2.07
CA ILE A 93 12.56 2.98 0.64
C ILE A 93 12.22 1.51 0.37
N LEU A 94 12.92 0.55 0.96
CA LEU A 94 12.64 -0.88 0.84
C LEU A 94 11.23 -1.22 1.36
N GLY A 95 10.87 -0.69 2.54
CA GLY A 95 9.54 -0.90 3.13
C GLY A 95 8.42 -0.28 2.28
N THR A 96 8.68 0.82 1.58
CA THR A 96 7.69 1.49 0.71
C THR A 96 7.54 0.80 -0.64
N ALA A 97 8.62 0.27 -1.22
CA ALA A 97 8.63 -0.34 -2.56
C ALA A 97 7.61 -1.49 -2.71
N ALA A 98 7.36 -2.23 -1.63
CA ALA A 98 6.41 -3.36 -1.62
C ALA A 98 4.95 -2.95 -1.88
N TYR A 99 4.58 -1.69 -1.64
CA TYR A 99 3.21 -1.17 -1.79
C TYR A 99 3.05 -0.31 -3.05
N MET A 100 4.15 0.02 -3.74
CA MET A 100 4.10 0.80 -4.98
C MET A 100 3.30 0.07 -6.04
N SER A 101 2.47 0.82 -6.77
CA SER A 101 1.80 0.28 -7.95
C SER A 101 2.77 0.06 -9.11
N PRO A 102 2.47 -0.84 -10.07
CA PRO A 102 3.33 -1.07 -11.24
C PRO A 102 3.63 0.20 -12.05
N GLU A 103 2.68 1.13 -12.15
CA GLU A 103 2.88 2.42 -12.81
C GLU A 103 3.82 3.34 -12.03
N GLN A 104 3.75 3.34 -10.68
CA GLN A 104 4.72 4.06 -9.83
C GLN A 104 6.12 3.48 -10.00
N ALA A 105 6.25 2.15 -9.94
CA ALA A 105 7.51 1.44 -10.11
C ALA A 105 8.15 1.70 -11.49
N LYS A 106 7.34 1.99 -12.52
CA LYS A 106 7.78 2.36 -13.88
C LYS A 106 8.01 3.88 -14.07
N GLY A 107 7.83 4.70 -13.05
CA GLY A 107 7.93 6.16 -13.16
C GLY A 107 6.88 6.78 -14.09
N ARG A 108 5.73 6.14 -14.27
CA ARG A 108 4.64 6.63 -15.13
C ARG A 108 3.73 7.59 -14.37
N THR A 109 2.87 8.30 -15.11
CA THR A 109 1.82 9.12 -14.51
C THR A 109 0.91 8.27 -13.61
N VAL A 110 0.66 8.76 -12.41
CA VAL A 110 -0.07 8.08 -11.33
C VAL A 110 -1.38 8.81 -11.07
N ASP A 111 -2.47 8.06 -11.07
CA ASP A 111 -3.79 8.53 -10.64
C ASP A 111 -4.27 7.78 -9.37
N LYS A 112 -5.50 8.03 -8.95
CA LYS A 112 -6.12 7.43 -7.74
C LYS A 112 -6.13 5.90 -7.73
N ARG A 113 -5.98 5.23 -8.88
CA ARG A 113 -5.91 3.76 -8.98
C ARG A 113 -4.62 3.18 -8.40
N ALA A 114 -3.58 4.00 -8.21
CA ALA A 114 -2.40 3.58 -7.45
C ALA A 114 -2.71 3.33 -5.97
N ASP A 115 -3.59 4.15 -5.38
CA ASP A 115 -4.05 3.94 -4.01
C ASP A 115 -4.93 2.69 -3.88
N ILE A 116 -5.69 2.34 -4.92
CA ILE A 116 -6.47 1.10 -4.99
C ILE A 116 -5.56 -0.13 -5.02
N TRP A 117 -4.46 -0.08 -5.76
CA TRP A 117 -3.42 -1.11 -5.71
C TRP A 117 -2.85 -1.26 -4.30
N ALA A 118 -2.38 -0.15 -3.72
CA ALA A 118 -1.78 -0.14 -2.38
C ALA A 118 -2.77 -0.63 -1.32
N PHE A 119 -4.06 -0.27 -1.42
CA PHE A 119 -5.14 -0.80 -0.61
C PHE A 119 -5.24 -2.33 -0.71
N GLY A 120 -5.19 -2.88 -1.92
CA GLY A 120 -5.20 -4.34 -2.15
C GLY A 120 -4.01 -5.04 -1.50
N VAL A 121 -2.80 -4.45 -1.59
CA VAL A 121 -1.59 -4.98 -0.93
C VAL A 121 -1.73 -4.95 0.59
N VAL A 122 -2.23 -3.84 1.16
CA VAL A 122 -2.46 -3.70 2.60
C VAL A 122 -3.51 -4.71 3.09
N LEU A 123 -4.63 -4.87 2.39
CA LEU A 123 -5.66 -5.84 2.75
C LEU A 123 -5.13 -7.28 2.70
N PHE A 124 -4.35 -7.62 1.67
CA PHE A 124 -3.69 -8.93 1.60
C PHE A 124 -2.79 -9.18 2.81
N GLU A 125 -1.98 -8.19 3.18
CA GLU A 125 -1.06 -8.29 4.31
C GLU A 125 -1.80 -8.41 5.65
N MET A 126 -2.90 -7.67 5.85
CA MET A 126 -3.76 -7.85 7.04
C MET A 126 -4.26 -9.29 7.16
N LEU A 127 -4.74 -9.88 6.06
CA LEU A 127 -5.34 -11.22 6.04
C LEU A 127 -4.33 -12.34 6.21
N THR A 128 -3.08 -12.15 5.76
CA THR A 128 -2.05 -13.20 5.70
C THR A 128 -0.94 -13.02 6.73
N GLY A 129 -0.77 -11.81 7.28
CA GLY A 129 0.38 -11.43 8.10
C GLY A 129 1.70 -11.39 7.32
N ARG A 130 1.66 -11.39 5.97
CA ARG A 130 2.84 -11.47 5.11
C ARG A 130 2.77 -10.46 3.99
N GLN A 131 3.91 -9.83 3.71
CA GLN A 131 4.03 -8.96 2.54
C GLN A 131 3.82 -9.74 1.24
N LEU A 132 3.06 -9.15 0.31
CA LEU A 132 2.75 -9.76 -0.97
C LEU A 132 3.96 -9.77 -1.92
N PHE A 133 4.70 -8.67 -1.95
CA PHE A 133 5.88 -8.50 -2.79
C PHE A 133 7.10 -8.23 -1.92
N THR A 134 8.13 -9.07 -2.05
CA THR A 134 9.36 -9.00 -1.26
C THR A 134 10.58 -9.26 -2.12
N GLY A 135 11.70 -8.64 -1.80
CA GLY A 135 13.04 -8.89 -2.33
C GLY A 135 14.07 -8.50 -1.28
N GLU A 136 15.31 -8.91 -1.45
CA GLU A 136 16.43 -8.54 -0.58
C GLU A 136 16.85 -7.07 -0.78
N THR A 137 16.55 -6.54 -1.97
CA THR A 137 16.85 -5.16 -2.36
C THR A 137 15.59 -4.43 -2.83
N VAL A 138 15.65 -3.09 -2.88
CA VAL A 138 14.58 -2.26 -3.47
C VAL A 138 14.31 -2.67 -4.92
N SER A 139 15.37 -2.89 -5.71
CA SER A 139 15.25 -3.28 -7.12
C SER A 139 14.57 -4.63 -7.29
N GLU A 140 14.87 -5.62 -6.45
CA GLU A 140 14.19 -6.93 -6.46
C GLU A 140 12.74 -6.83 -6.04
N THR A 141 12.42 -6.00 -5.03
CA THR A 141 11.05 -5.75 -4.60
C THR A 141 10.24 -5.09 -5.73
N LEU A 142 10.81 -4.08 -6.41
CA LEU A 142 10.18 -3.46 -7.57
C LEU A 142 10.02 -4.44 -8.73
N ALA A 143 11.02 -5.29 -8.99
CA ALA A 143 10.91 -6.36 -9.98
C ALA A 143 9.77 -7.34 -9.63
N ALA A 144 9.63 -7.70 -8.34
CA ALA A 144 8.52 -8.53 -7.88
C ALA A 144 7.17 -7.85 -8.11
N VAL A 145 7.02 -6.56 -7.79
CA VAL A 145 5.81 -5.76 -8.08
C VAL A 145 5.47 -5.76 -9.57
N LEU A 146 6.47 -5.67 -10.44
CA LEU A 146 6.27 -5.59 -11.88
C LEU A 146 5.95 -6.93 -12.53
N MET A 147 6.61 -8.01 -12.08
CA MET A 147 6.68 -9.29 -12.82
C MET A 147 5.97 -10.44 -12.11
N ARG A 148 5.90 -10.43 -10.76
CA ARG A 148 5.34 -11.55 -10.01
C ARG A 148 3.82 -11.42 -9.87
N GLU A 149 3.10 -12.49 -10.18
CA GLU A 149 1.66 -12.56 -9.92
C GLU A 149 1.39 -12.71 -8.42
N PRO A 150 0.30 -12.09 -7.89
CA PRO A 150 -0.11 -12.25 -6.51
C PRO A 150 -0.39 -13.72 -6.16
N ASN A 151 0.20 -14.21 -5.08
CA ASN A 151 -0.04 -15.59 -4.63
C ASN A 151 -1.25 -15.65 -3.68
N PHE A 152 -2.43 -15.80 -4.24
CA PHE A 152 -3.68 -15.88 -3.48
C PHE A 152 -3.88 -17.21 -2.73
N SER A 153 -3.01 -18.22 -2.90
CA SER A 153 -3.08 -19.46 -2.11
C SER A 153 -2.74 -19.25 -0.62
N MET A 154 -2.12 -18.10 -0.31
CA MET A 154 -1.80 -17.69 1.07
C MET A 154 -2.99 -17.12 1.84
N LEU A 155 -4.09 -16.78 1.14
CA LEU A 155 -5.29 -16.26 1.79
C LEU A 155 -5.96 -17.32 2.67
N PRO A 156 -6.67 -16.92 3.73
CA PRO A 156 -7.42 -17.85 4.57
C PRO A 156 -8.33 -18.76 3.74
N PRO A 157 -8.36 -20.08 3.98
CA PRO A 157 -9.09 -21.05 3.14
C PRO A 157 -10.61 -20.80 3.14
N ASN A 158 -11.14 -20.21 4.20
CA ASN A 158 -12.58 -19.90 4.35
C ASN A 158 -12.91 -18.46 3.95
N LEU A 159 -12.01 -17.77 3.25
CA LEU A 159 -12.27 -16.41 2.78
C LEU A 159 -13.39 -16.41 1.74
N HIS A 160 -14.37 -15.53 1.92
CA HIS A 160 -15.48 -15.43 0.96
C HIS A 160 -14.95 -15.07 -0.43
N SER A 161 -15.47 -15.72 -1.47
CA SER A 161 -15.02 -15.56 -2.86
C SER A 161 -15.07 -14.11 -3.37
N ARG A 162 -16.00 -13.29 -2.90
CA ARG A 162 -16.09 -11.86 -3.23
C ARG A 162 -14.86 -11.07 -2.76
N ILE A 163 -14.29 -11.40 -1.58
CA ILE A 163 -13.10 -10.72 -1.05
C ILE A 163 -11.88 -11.10 -1.89
N ARG A 164 -11.79 -12.38 -2.29
CA ARG A 164 -10.77 -12.82 -3.22
C ARG A 164 -10.86 -12.07 -4.56
N PHE A 165 -12.07 -12.00 -5.14
CA PHE A 165 -12.31 -11.27 -6.39
C PHE A 165 -11.96 -9.78 -6.26
N LEU A 166 -12.32 -9.15 -5.12
CA LEU A 166 -11.94 -7.77 -4.83
C LEU A 166 -10.43 -7.60 -4.85
N LEU A 167 -9.66 -8.48 -4.17
CA LEU A 167 -8.21 -8.44 -4.18
C LEU A 167 -7.64 -8.63 -5.59
N GLU A 168 -8.16 -9.59 -6.36
CA GLU A 168 -7.76 -9.82 -7.74
C GLU A 168 -7.94 -8.54 -8.58
N ARG A 169 -9.08 -7.84 -8.43
CA ARG A 169 -9.36 -6.58 -9.14
C ARG A 169 -8.49 -5.41 -8.68
N CYS A 170 -8.21 -5.29 -7.38
CA CYS A 170 -7.30 -4.26 -6.87
C CYS A 170 -5.86 -4.47 -7.36
N LEU A 171 -5.43 -5.73 -7.50
CA LEU A 171 -4.06 -6.13 -7.80
C LEU A 171 -3.80 -6.42 -9.29
N GLU A 172 -4.70 -5.98 -10.18
CA GLU A 172 -4.45 -5.98 -11.61
C GLU A 172 -3.25 -5.10 -11.97
N LYS A 173 -2.32 -5.63 -12.76
CA LYS A 173 -1.10 -4.90 -13.15
C LYS A 173 -1.40 -3.71 -14.05
N ASP A 174 -2.36 -3.87 -14.98
CA ASP A 174 -2.83 -2.76 -15.81
C ASP A 174 -3.89 -1.95 -15.03
N PRO A 175 -3.65 -0.65 -14.75
CA PRO A 175 -4.62 0.18 -14.06
C PRO A 175 -5.97 0.28 -14.77
N LYS A 176 -6.07 -0.02 -16.07
CA LYS A 176 -7.34 -0.04 -16.80
C LYS A 176 -8.26 -1.17 -16.36
N ASN A 177 -7.70 -2.26 -15.83
CA ASN A 177 -8.43 -3.43 -15.36
C ASN A 177 -8.74 -3.39 -13.86
N ARG A 178 -8.18 -2.42 -13.11
CA ARG A 178 -8.52 -2.20 -11.70
C ARG A 178 -9.89 -1.53 -11.55
N TYR A 179 -10.40 -1.49 -10.33
CA TYR A 179 -11.50 -0.58 -9.99
C TYR A 179 -11.13 0.86 -10.36
N HIS A 180 -12.12 1.63 -10.80
CA HIS A 180 -11.92 3.04 -11.17
C HIS A 180 -11.97 3.97 -9.99
N ASP A 181 -12.72 3.59 -8.97
CA ASP A 181 -12.93 4.34 -7.75
C ASP A 181 -12.77 3.45 -6.52
N ILE A 182 -12.28 4.03 -5.42
CA ILE A 182 -12.15 3.28 -4.16
C ILE A 182 -13.52 2.97 -3.55
N SER A 183 -14.56 3.72 -3.89
CA SER A 183 -15.95 3.41 -3.51
C SER A 183 -16.44 2.06 -4.05
N ASP A 184 -15.88 1.58 -5.17
CA ASP A 184 -16.25 0.30 -5.79
C ASP A 184 -15.79 -0.91 -4.95
N VAL A 185 -14.90 -0.72 -3.95
CA VAL A 185 -14.38 -1.80 -3.08
C VAL A 185 -15.14 -1.97 -1.77
N ARG A 186 -16.15 -1.14 -1.52
CA ARG A 186 -16.99 -1.17 -0.29
C ARG A 186 -18.10 -2.19 -0.33
#